data_37a6271b1666601811faf4fd4d91f583
#
_entry.id   37a6271b1666601811faf4fd4d91f583
#
_cell.length_a   1.000
_cell.length_b   1.000
_cell.length_c   1.000
_cell.angle_alpha   90.00
_cell.angle_beta   90.00
_cell.angle_gamma   90.00
#
_symmetry.space_group_name_H-M   'P 1'
#
loop_
_entity.id
_entity.type
_entity.pdbx_description
1 polymer ?
#
loop_
_entity_poly.entity_id
_entity_poly.type
_entity_poly.pdbx_seq_one_letter_code
_entity_poly.pdbx_strand_id
1 'polypeptide(L)'
;MSLKFILLTIRYFDKPSACLALDAALTIVSADKQKAEEQISLGDLLPLRTERLRGRLITLVTIPLNVRLAYQYVARAPADRPLVCAAMAVWPSGRTRLALGGFGKSPVLAFDGTEAAGVDVAAGNAYSQAEDQWASAAYRQEVAGVLTRRCMQELNT
;
A
#
# COMPACT_ATOMS: atom_id res chain seq x y z
N MET A 1 -8.84 4.66 17.50
CA MET A 1 -7.61 5.42 17.83
C MET A 1 -6.78 5.52 16.55
N SER A 2 -6.23 6.66 16.19
CA SER A 2 -5.44 6.86 14.99
C SER A 2 -4.16 7.62 15.30
N LEU A 3 -3.08 7.30 14.61
CA LEU A 3 -1.80 7.99 14.71
C LEU A 3 -1.67 8.99 13.57
N LYS A 4 -1.24 10.21 13.87
CA LYS A 4 -1.04 11.28 12.92
C LYS A 4 0.44 11.60 12.80
N PHE A 5 0.96 11.57 11.57
CA PHE A 5 2.33 11.98 11.27
C PHE A 5 2.33 13.23 10.42
N ILE A 6 3.12 14.23 10.82
CA ILE A 6 3.40 15.40 9.98
C ILE A 6 4.52 15.01 9.03
N LEU A 7 4.22 14.98 7.75
CA LEU A 7 5.18 14.57 6.72
C LEU A 7 5.99 15.79 6.27
N LEU A 8 7.19 15.96 6.83
CA LEU A 8 8.13 17.02 6.43
C LEU A 8 8.89 16.71 5.14
N THR A 9 8.92 15.45 4.67
CA THR A 9 9.64 15.09 3.44
C THR A 9 9.12 13.78 2.85
N ILE A 10 8.51 13.86 1.66
CA ILE A 10 7.97 12.72 0.89
C ILE A 10 9.06 11.73 0.42
N ARG A 11 10.36 12.03 0.58
CA ARG A 11 11.46 11.18 0.11
C ARG A 11 11.66 9.86 0.85
N TYR A 12 11.08 9.69 2.05
CA TYR A 12 11.27 8.51 2.90
C TYR A 12 10.00 7.69 3.13
N PHE A 13 9.04 7.77 2.23
CA PHE A 13 7.88 6.88 2.28
C PHE A 13 8.26 5.53 1.66
N ASP A 14 9.15 4.80 2.34
CA ASP A 14 9.72 3.53 1.85
C ASP A 14 8.68 2.41 1.67
N LYS A 15 7.49 2.58 2.24
CA LYS A 15 6.46 1.52 2.25
C LYS A 15 5.06 2.04 1.90
N PRO A 16 4.85 2.61 0.71
CA PRO A 16 3.54 3.12 0.33
C PRO A 16 2.46 2.01 0.25
N SER A 17 2.86 0.75 0.02
CA SER A 17 1.98 -0.41 0.09
C SER A 17 1.43 -0.65 1.50
N ALA A 18 2.23 -0.45 2.56
CA ALA A 18 1.75 -0.56 3.93
C ALA A 18 0.67 0.49 4.23
N CYS A 19 0.86 1.72 3.78
CA CYS A 19 -0.14 2.77 3.99
C CYS A 19 -1.40 2.56 3.16
N LEU A 20 -1.27 1.99 1.96
CA LEU A 20 -2.43 1.60 1.15
C LEU A 20 -3.21 0.47 1.83
N ALA A 21 -2.52 -0.54 2.36
CA ALA A 21 -3.14 -1.61 3.14
C ALA A 21 -3.84 -1.08 4.40
N LEU A 22 -3.22 -0.13 5.11
CA LEU A 22 -3.77 0.50 6.31
C LEU A 22 -4.93 1.48 6.04
N ASP A 23 -5.33 1.67 4.80
CA ASP A 23 -6.34 2.68 4.43
C ASP A 23 -6.00 4.08 4.93
N ALA A 24 -4.74 4.47 4.77
CA ALA A 24 -4.24 5.74 5.27
C ALA A 24 -4.99 6.92 4.64
N ALA A 25 -5.42 7.86 5.48
CA ALA A 25 -5.99 9.12 5.05
C ALA A 25 -4.91 10.21 4.98
N LEU A 26 -4.98 11.03 3.93
CA LEU A 26 -4.05 12.12 3.67
C LEU A 26 -4.75 13.45 3.79
N THR A 27 -4.11 14.42 4.45
CA THR A 27 -4.54 15.81 4.43
C THR A 27 -3.71 16.57 3.41
N ILE A 28 -4.38 17.18 2.46
CA ILE A 28 -3.76 17.93 1.36
C ILE A 28 -4.12 19.40 1.50
N VAL A 29 -3.11 20.27 1.43
CA VAL A 29 -3.27 21.72 1.50
C VAL A 29 -2.84 22.36 0.19
N SER A 30 -3.60 23.32 -0.31
CA SER A 30 -3.23 24.13 -1.47
C SER A 30 -2.26 25.23 -1.08
N ALA A 31 -1.34 25.60 -1.97
CA ALA A 31 -0.52 26.79 -1.81
C ALA A 31 -1.37 28.09 -1.83
N ASP A 32 -2.53 28.04 -2.42
CA ASP A 32 -3.50 29.13 -2.40
C ASP A 32 -4.26 29.11 -1.06
N LYS A 33 -4.04 30.15 -0.24
CA LYS A 33 -4.62 30.27 1.10
C LYS A 33 -6.15 30.30 1.16
N GLN A 34 -6.82 30.43 0.02
CA GLN A 34 -8.29 30.46 -0.08
C GLN A 34 -8.91 29.06 -0.26
N LYS A 35 -8.12 28.02 -0.51
CA LYS A 35 -8.62 26.63 -0.63
C LYS A 35 -8.46 25.88 0.68
N ALA A 36 -9.58 25.35 1.17
CA ALA A 36 -9.65 24.55 2.38
C ALA A 36 -8.75 23.30 2.32
N GLU A 37 -8.37 22.80 3.49
CA GLU A 37 -7.78 21.48 3.64
C GLU A 37 -8.72 20.41 3.10
N GLU A 38 -8.18 19.46 2.33
CA GLU A 38 -8.91 18.32 1.80
C GLU A 38 -8.37 17.04 2.42
N GLN A 39 -9.26 16.19 2.93
CA GLN A 39 -8.91 14.83 3.33
C GLN A 39 -9.30 13.84 2.23
N ILE A 40 -8.36 12.95 1.89
CA ILE A 40 -8.56 11.92 0.86
C ILE A 40 -7.86 10.62 1.29
N SER A 41 -8.44 9.46 0.96
CA SER A 41 -7.75 8.20 1.16
C SER A 41 -6.55 8.07 0.22
N LEU A 42 -5.51 7.33 0.65
CA LEU A 42 -4.38 7.06 -0.23
C LEU A 42 -4.83 6.28 -1.49
N GLY A 43 -5.79 5.38 -1.35
CA GLY A 43 -6.34 4.60 -2.46
C GLY A 43 -6.97 5.49 -3.54
N ASP A 44 -7.75 6.49 -3.14
CA ASP A 44 -8.41 7.42 -4.05
C ASP A 44 -7.43 8.44 -4.65
N LEU A 45 -6.38 8.80 -3.90
CA LEU A 45 -5.37 9.72 -4.39
C LEU A 45 -4.46 9.11 -5.47
N LEU A 46 -4.04 7.85 -5.31
CA LEU A 46 -3.02 7.23 -6.17
C LEU A 46 -3.32 7.31 -7.67
N PRO A 47 -4.53 7.03 -8.17
CA PRO A 47 -4.85 7.15 -9.60
C PRO A 47 -4.80 8.60 -10.10
N LEU A 48 -5.15 9.54 -9.25
CA LEU A 48 -5.31 10.97 -9.60
C LEU A 48 -4.17 11.85 -9.08
N ARG A 49 -3.09 11.25 -8.56
CA ARG A 49 -2.05 11.96 -7.83
C ARG A 49 -1.41 13.11 -8.61
N THR A 50 -1.21 12.95 -9.92
CA THR A 50 -0.58 13.97 -10.76
C THR A 50 -1.43 15.24 -10.84
N GLU A 51 -2.75 15.09 -10.90
CA GLU A 51 -3.69 16.20 -10.95
C GLU A 51 -3.95 16.77 -9.56
N ARG A 52 -4.24 15.88 -8.60
CA ARG A 52 -4.63 16.26 -7.24
C ARG A 52 -3.50 16.92 -6.44
N LEU A 53 -2.26 16.56 -6.70
CA LEU A 53 -1.09 17.11 -6.00
C LEU A 53 -0.45 18.31 -6.74
N ARG A 54 -0.96 18.71 -7.91
CA ARG A 54 -0.42 19.87 -8.62
C ARG A 54 -0.64 21.15 -7.79
N GLY A 55 0.45 21.80 -7.34
CA GLY A 55 0.40 22.99 -6.50
C GLY A 55 -0.17 22.75 -5.09
N ARG A 56 -0.15 21.51 -4.63
CA ARG A 56 -0.63 21.10 -3.31
C ARG A 56 0.43 20.30 -2.56
N LEU A 57 0.32 20.32 -1.23
CA LEU A 57 1.23 19.63 -0.33
C LEU A 57 0.45 18.66 0.55
N ILE A 58 0.94 17.44 0.71
CA ILE A 58 0.47 16.52 1.74
C ILE A 58 1.10 16.96 3.06
N THR A 59 0.27 17.39 4.01
CA THR A 59 0.73 17.91 5.30
C THR A 59 0.60 16.90 6.42
N LEU A 60 -0.32 15.93 6.29
CA LEU A 60 -0.60 14.96 7.32
C LEU A 60 -0.96 13.60 6.71
N VAL A 61 -0.43 12.53 7.32
CA VAL A 61 -0.83 11.15 7.08
C VAL A 61 -1.46 10.61 8.36
N THR A 62 -2.68 10.12 8.27
CA THR A 62 -3.40 9.51 9.39
C THR A 62 -3.57 8.03 9.13
N ILE A 63 -3.10 7.19 10.06
CA ILE A 63 -3.23 5.73 10.01
C ILE A 63 -4.06 5.23 11.21
N PRO A 64 -4.88 4.16 11.04
CA PRO A 64 -5.57 3.53 12.16
C PRO A 64 -4.55 2.80 13.06
N LEU A 65 -4.83 2.73 14.37
CA LEU A 65 -4.02 1.97 15.33
C LEU A 65 -4.69 0.66 15.80
N ASN A 66 -5.98 0.51 15.52
CA ASN A 66 -6.75 -0.69 15.86
C ASN A 66 -6.72 -1.72 14.73
N VAL A 67 -5.55 -1.96 14.17
CA VAL A 67 -5.33 -2.84 13.03
C VAL A 67 -4.01 -3.58 13.20
N ARG A 68 -3.95 -4.85 12.80
CA ARG A 68 -2.71 -5.60 12.70
C ARG A 68 -2.19 -5.51 11.28
N LEU A 69 -0.88 -5.32 11.11
CA LEU A 69 -0.22 -5.19 9.82
C LEU A 69 0.95 -6.18 9.74
N ALA A 70 1.01 -6.96 8.67
CA ALA A 70 2.18 -7.72 8.26
C ALA A 70 2.75 -7.16 6.96
N TYR A 71 4.08 -7.21 6.83
CA TYR A 71 4.78 -6.73 5.64
C TYR A 71 5.89 -7.69 5.24
N GLN A 72 5.79 -8.26 4.05
CA GLN A 72 6.77 -9.18 3.49
C GLN A 72 7.27 -8.68 2.14
N TYR A 73 8.54 -8.94 1.82
CA TYR A 73 9.11 -8.50 0.55
C TYR A 73 10.24 -9.41 0.06
N VAL A 74 10.50 -9.34 -1.24
CA VAL A 74 11.69 -9.91 -1.89
C VAL A 74 12.39 -8.80 -2.67
N ALA A 75 13.70 -8.68 -2.43
CA ALA A 75 14.59 -7.76 -3.13
C ALA A 75 15.88 -8.51 -3.53
N ARG A 76 16.63 -7.98 -4.50
CA ARG A 76 17.93 -8.57 -4.91
C ARG A 76 19.00 -8.37 -3.85
N ALA A 77 18.99 -7.23 -3.20
CA ALA A 77 19.85 -6.90 -2.07
C ALA A 77 19.03 -6.14 -1.01
N PRO A 78 19.44 -6.13 0.26
CA PRO A 78 18.70 -5.43 1.32
C PRO A 78 18.52 -3.92 1.08
N ALA A 79 19.41 -3.29 0.32
CA ALA A 79 19.35 -1.86 -0.02
C ALA A 79 18.52 -1.58 -1.29
N ASP A 80 18.13 -2.62 -2.04
CA ASP A 80 17.37 -2.46 -3.27
C ASP A 80 15.88 -2.24 -2.99
N ARG A 81 15.21 -1.60 -3.94
CA ARG A 81 13.75 -1.59 -3.96
C ARG A 81 13.24 -3.02 -4.11
N PRO A 82 12.17 -3.39 -3.41
CA PRO A 82 11.56 -4.69 -3.58
C PRO A 82 11.19 -4.97 -5.03
N LEU A 83 11.45 -6.19 -5.50
CA LEU A 83 10.89 -6.72 -6.76
C LEU A 83 9.39 -6.99 -6.60
N VAL A 84 9.02 -7.50 -5.42
CA VAL A 84 7.64 -7.71 -4.97
C VAL A 84 7.59 -7.43 -3.48
N CYS A 85 6.58 -6.73 -3.02
CA CYS A 85 6.23 -6.66 -1.61
C CYS A 85 4.72 -6.79 -1.41
N ALA A 86 4.35 -7.36 -0.29
CA ALA A 86 2.97 -7.53 0.15
C ALA A 86 2.81 -6.89 1.54
N ALA A 87 1.79 -6.06 1.69
CA ALA A 87 1.36 -5.49 2.95
C ALA A 87 -0.09 -5.92 3.21
N MET A 88 -0.33 -6.61 4.31
CA MET A 88 -1.67 -7.07 4.69
C MET A 88 -2.07 -6.46 6.01
N ALA A 89 -3.24 -5.83 6.03
CA ALA A 89 -3.85 -5.23 7.21
C ALA A 89 -5.15 -5.96 7.56
N VAL A 90 -5.34 -6.29 8.84
CA VAL A 90 -6.53 -6.98 9.35
C VAL A 90 -7.09 -6.23 10.55
N TRP A 91 -8.36 -5.85 10.46
CA TRP A 91 -9.11 -5.17 11.53
C TRP A 91 -9.83 -6.16 12.44
N PRO A 92 -10.17 -5.78 13.67
CA PRO A 92 -10.99 -6.61 14.57
C PRO A 92 -12.37 -6.94 14.00
N SER A 93 -12.87 -6.15 13.04
CA SER A 93 -14.11 -6.42 12.31
C SER A 93 -14.02 -7.57 11.31
N GLY A 94 -12.83 -8.15 11.10
CA GLY A 94 -12.56 -9.12 10.04
C GLY A 94 -12.20 -8.50 8.69
N ARG A 95 -12.35 -7.17 8.52
CA ARG A 95 -11.90 -6.53 7.28
C ARG A 95 -10.43 -6.80 7.05
N THR A 96 -10.10 -7.29 5.86
CA THR A 96 -8.75 -7.61 5.42
C THR A 96 -8.45 -6.81 4.16
N ARG A 97 -7.30 -6.14 4.13
CA ARG A 97 -6.80 -5.45 2.94
C ARG A 97 -5.41 -5.94 2.60
N LEU A 98 -5.17 -6.16 1.31
CA LEU A 98 -3.86 -6.51 0.77
C LEU A 98 -3.45 -5.49 -0.28
N ALA A 99 -2.29 -4.90 -0.07
CA ALA A 99 -1.64 -4.04 -1.06
C ALA A 99 -0.31 -4.66 -1.51
N LEU A 100 -0.06 -4.64 -2.81
CA LEU A 100 1.17 -5.11 -3.43
C LEU A 100 2.00 -3.93 -3.93
N GLY A 101 3.32 -4.07 -3.90
CA GLY A 101 4.28 -3.09 -4.41
C GLY A 101 5.50 -3.76 -5.03
N GLY A 102 6.41 -2.96 -5.55
CA GLY A 102 7.63 -3.42 -6.23
C GLY A 102 7.52 -3.35 -7.75
N PHE A 103 6.34 -3.25 -8.31
CA PHE A 103 6.09 -3.06 -9.73
C PHE A 103 5.33 -1.75 -10.02
N GLY A 104 5.65 -1.14 -11.16
CA GLY A 104 4.99 0.09 -11.59
C GLY A 104 5.36 1.33 -10.76
N LYS A 105 4.57 2.39 -10.93
CA LYS A 105 4.82 3.70 -10.31
C LYS A 105 4.14 3.87 -8.94
N SER A 106 3.23 2.98 -8.58
CA SER A 106 2.45 3.01 -7.34
C SER A 106 2.06 1.62 -6.89
N PRO A 107 1.82 1.39 -5.60
CA PRO A 107 1.26 0.14 -5.13
C PRO A 107 -0.15 -0.07 -5.67
N VAL A 108 -0.57 -1.33 -5.68
CA VAL A 108 -1.89 -1.79 -6.12
C VAL A 108 -2.62 -2.38 -4.92
N LEU A 109 -3.87 -1.99 -4.71
CA LEU A 109 -4.76 -2.66 -3.78
C LEU A 109 -5.27 -3.93 -4.47
N ALA A 110 -4.77 -5.09 -4.03
CA ALA A 110 -5.10 -6.38 -4.62
C ALA A 110 -6.36 -7.00 -4.01
N PHE A 111 -6.67 -6.64 -2.75
CA PHE A 111 -7.83 -7.17 -2.02
C PHE A 111 -8.33 -6.18 -0.98
N ASP A 112 -9.65 -6.06 -0.83
CA ASP A 112 -10.34 -5.39 0.27
C ASP A 112 -11.67 -6.13 0.52
N GLY A 113 -11.78 -6.82 1.64
CA GLY A 113 -12.94 -7.65 1.94
C GLY A 113 -13.02 -8.04 3.42
N THR A 114 -14.09 -8.75 3.80
CA THR A 114 -14.35 -9.17 5.18
C THR A 114 -13.83 -10.57 5.51
N GLU A 115 -13.35 -11.30 4.51
CA GLU A 115 -12.83 -12.66 4.67
C GLU A 115 -11.47 -12.76 3.95
N ALA A 116 -10.53 -13.46 4.59
CA ALA A 116 -9.20 -13.66 4.01
C ALA A 116 -9.14 -14.79 2.96
N ALA A 117 -10.27 -15.46 2.67
CA ALA A 117 -10.30 -16.54 1.71
C ALA A 117 -9.97 -16.06 0.29
N GLY A 118 -9.01 -16.70 -0.38
CA GLY A 118 -8.62 -16.37 -1.75
C GLY A 118 -7.75 -15.12 -1.90
N VAL A 119 -7.28 -14.53 -0.81
CA VAL A 119 -6.41 -13.33 -0.85
C VAL A 119 -5.11 -13.59 -1.60
N ASP A 120 -4.52 -14.77 -1.47
CA ASP A 120 -3.30 -15.16 -2.19
C ASP A 120 -3.54 -15.34 -3.70
N VAL A 121 -4.72 -15.83 -4.08
CA VAL A 121 -5.15 -15.91 -5.49
C VAL A 121 -5.35 -14.50 -6.05
N ALA A 122 -6.00 -13.62 -5.31
CA ALA A 122 -6.16 -12.21 -5.69
C ALA A 122 -4.81 -11.51 -5.89
N ALA A 123 -3.83 -11.79 -5.00
CA ALA A 123 -2.47 -11.30 -5.13
C ALA A 123 -1.80 -11.75 -6.45
N GLY A 124 -1.89 -13.03 -6.78
CA GLY A 124 -1.39 -13.56 -8.03
C GLY A 124 -2.04 -12.89 -9.24
N ASN A 125 -3.35 -12.79 -9.24
CA ASN A 125 -4.11 -12.18 -10.34
C ASN A 125 -3.74 -10.71 -10.56
N ALA A 126 -3.52 -9.94 -9.49
CA ALA A 126 -3.12 -8.55 -9.57
C ALA A 126 -1.75 -8.35 -10.26
N TYR A 127 -0.90 -9.37 -10.26
CA TYR A 127 0.42 -9.32 -10.89
C TYR A 127 0.56 -10.21 -12.14
N SER A 128 -0.55 -10.69 -12.70
CA SER A 128 -0.56 -11.55 -13.88
C SER A 128 0.07 -10.91 -15.13
N GLN A 129 0.16 -9.58 -15.19
CA GLN A 129 0.79 -8.82 -16.29
C GLN A 129 1.94 -7.92 -15.81
N ALA A 130 2.46 -8.15 -14.60
CA ALA A 130 3.47 -7.30 -13.98
C ALA A 130 4.88 -7.67 -14.44
N GLU A 131 5.21 -7.43 -15.71
CA GLU A 131 6.51 -7.72 -16.31
C GLU A 131 7.34 -6.46 -16.55
N ASP A 132 8.63 -6.53 -16.26
CA ASP A 132 9.63 -5.51 -16.59
C ASP A 132 11.03 -6.16 -16.75
N GLN A 133 12.04 -5.34 -16.98
CA GLN A 133 13.43 -5.78 -17.12
C GLN A 133 14.01 -6.52 -15.89
N TRP A 134 13.36 -6.48 -14.73
CA TRP A 134 13.84 -7.02 -13.47
C TRP A 134 13.24 -8.35 -13.10
N ALA A 135 11.99 -8.59 -13.49
CA ALA A 135 11.26 -9.82 -13.19
C ALA A 135 10.09 -10.05 -14.15
N SER A 136 9.87 -11.33 -14.51
CA SER A 136 8.74 -11.73 -15.33
C SER A 136 7.42 -11.65 -14.55
N ALA A 137 6.31 -11.54 -15.28
CA ALA A 137 4.97 -11.58 -14.70
C ALA A 137 4.72 -12.89 -13.93
N ALA A 138 5.12 -14.03 -14.49
CA ALA A 138 4.98 -15.33 -13.84
C ALA A 138 5.69 -15.39 -12.48
N TYR A 139 6.93 -14.90 -12.41
CA TYR A 139 7.68 -14.80 -11.15
C TYR A 139 6.95 -13.93 -10.13
N ARG A 140 6.51 -12.73 -10.53
CA ARG A 140 5.83 -11.80 -9.62
C ARG A 140 4.49 -12.34 -9.14
N GLN A 141 3.75 -13.00 -10.01
CA GLN A 141 2.49 -13.66 -9.68
C GLN A 141 2.68 -14.71 -8.59
N GLU A 142 3.66 -15.60 -8.77
CA GLU A 142 3.97 -16.66 -7.81
C GLU A 142 4.44 -16.06 -6.47
N VAL A 143 5.42 -15.16 -6.52
CA VAL A 143 5.99 -14.52 -5.32
C VAL A 143 4.94 -13.70 -4.56
N ALA A 144 4.05 -12.98 -5.25
CA ALA A 144 2.97 -12.25 -4.59
C ALA A 144 2.08 -13.19 -3.76
N GLY A 145 1.70 -14.35 -4.30
CA GLY A 145 0.94 -15.36 -3.57
C GLY A 145 1.71 -15.90 -2.35
N VAL A 146 3.01 -16.20 -2.51
CA VAL A 146 3.87 -16.68 -1.40
C VAL A 146 3.97 -15.63 -0.29
N LEU A 147 4.26 -14.37 -0.62
CA LEU A 147 4.39 -13.29 0.37
C LEU A 147 3.06 -13.03 1.09
N THR A 148 1.95 -13.12 0.37
CA THR A 148 0.61 -12.99 0.94
C THR A 148 0.35 -14.07 1.98
N ARG A 149 0.66 -15.34 1.69
CA ARG A 149 0.53 -16.44 2.66
C ARG A 149 1.42 -16.23 3.89
N ARG A 150 2.65 -15.70 3.72
CA ARG A 150 3.51 -15.35 4.86
C ARG A 150 2.92 -14.24 5.74
N CYS A 151 2.35 -13.20 5.12
CA CYS A 151 1.62 -12.17 5.87
C CYS A 151 0.46 -12.77 6.66
N MET A 152 -0.32 -13.69 6.06
CA MET A 152 -1.42 -14.38 6.76
C MET A 152 -0.92 -15.20 7.95
N GLN A 153 0.18 -15.93 7.79
CA GLN A 153 0.80 -16.70 8.87
C GLN A 153 1.23 -15.79 10.02
N GLU A 154 1.92 -14.69 9.72
CA GLU A 154 2.37 -13.71 10.72
C GLU A 154 1.20 -13.07 11.49
N LEU A 155 0.09 -12.80 10.82
CA LEU A 155 -1.10 -12.21 11.44
C LEU A 155 -1.94 -13.21 12.24
N ASN A 156 -1.77 -14.50 12.05
CA ASN A 156 -2.45 -15.55 12.80
C ASN A 156 -1.68 -16.05 14.04
N THR A 157 -0.45 -15.58 14.20
CA THR A 157 0.39 -15.83 15.39
C THR A 157 0.15 -14.78 16.46
#